data_01923c729774f5834329cfe492351ccb
#
_entry.id   01923c729774f5834329cfe492351ccb
#
_cell.length_a   1.000
_cell.length_b   1.000
_cell.length_c   1.000
_cell.angle_alpha   90.00
_cell.angle_beta   90.00
_cell.angle_gamma   90.00
#
_symmetry.space_group_name_H-M   'P 1'
#
loop_
_entity.id
_entity.type
_entity.pdbx_description
1 polymer ?
#
loop_
_entity_poly.entity_id
_entity_poly.type
_entity_poly.pdbx_seq_one_letter_code
_entity_poly.pdbx_strand_id
1 'polypeptide(L)'
;MSYIVNLTGNRTSKDGSIMGKVHDFKEEMALHEQSELNVYRKHPQLTACDRRVTVYNRHTQQKVQAIMFGSNSYLGATIFPEAIQKAIEVTKEFGIGSGGVPLLTGTSIYQEELEKLIAKISGMDDTILFSSGYTANLGVISGLIRPNNLIIHDKLDHASLLDGTVMSGAKMIRYKHGDINDLELSLIHISEPTRRTPI
;
A
#
# COMPACT_ATOMS: atom_id res chain seq x y z
N MET A 1 -26.80 7.36 9.90
CA MET A 1 -26.31 7.91 8.61
C MET A 1 -24.82 7.60 8.52
N SER A 2 -24.47 6.63 7.68
CA SER A 2 -23.06 6.26 7.49
C SER A 2 -22.41 7.24 6.51
N TYR A 3 -21.65 8.19 6.99
CA TYR A 3 -20.75 8.97 6.14
C TYR A 3 -19.53 8.12 5.81
N ILE A 4 -19.65 7.26 4.80
CA ILE A 4 -18.48 6.64 4.18
C ILE A 4 -17.81 7.74 3.37
N VAL A 5 -16.65 8.19 3.82
CA VAL A 5 -15.78 9.08 3.04
C VAL A 5 -15.38 8.32 1.78
N ASN A 6 -15.98 8.64 0.67
CA ASN A 6 -15.60 8.05 -0.62
C ASN A 6 -14.34 8.76 -1.13
N LEU A 7 -13.19 8.34 -0.62
CA LEU A 7 -11.88 8.89 -0.98
C LEU A 7 -11.46 8.57 -2.42
N THR A 8 -12.16 7.64 -3.06
CA THR A 8 -11.82 7.14 -4.41
C THR A 8 -12.79 7.62 -5.49
N GLY A 9 -13.79 8.42 -5.10
CA GLY A 9 -14.78 8.93 -6.06
C GLY A 9 -14.13 9.84 -7.10
N ASN A 10 -14.50 9.61 -8.37
CA ASN A 10 -14.17 10.48 -9.50
C ASN A 10 -14.88 11.82 -9.29
N ARG A 11 -14.30 12.69 -8.44
CA ARG A 11 -14.89 13.99 -8.13
C ARG A 11 -14.60 14.94 -9.26
N THR A 12 -15.64 15.28 -9.98
CA THR A 12 -15.63 16.47 -10.82
C THR A 12 -15.72 17.68 -9.89
N SER A 13 -14.73 18.58 -9.91
CA SER A 13 -14.83 19.85 -9.21
C SER A 13 -16.01 20.66 -9.75
N LYS A 14 -16.58 21.54 -8.92
CA LYS A 14 -17.65 22.46 -9.34
C LYS A 14 -17.27 23.30 -10.56
N ASP A 15 -15.98 23.62 -10.70
CA ASP A 15 -15.42 24.40 -11.82
C ASP A 15 -14.69 23.56 -12.88
N GLY A 16 -14.66 22.21 -12.73
CA GLY A 16 -13.98 21.30 -13.65
C GLY A 16 -12.45 21.33 -13.60
N SER A 17 -11.85 22.21 -12.79
CA SER A 17 -10.40 22.38 -12.73
C SER A 17 -9.73 21.45 -11.70
N ILE A 18 -8.41 21.21 -11.85
CA ILE A 18 -7.62 20.47 -10.86
C ILE A 18 -7.57 21.25 -9.54
N MET A 19 -7.42 22.57 -9.58
CA MET A 19 -7.37 23.39 -8.37
C MET A 19 -8.73 23.44 -7.67
N GLY A 20 -9.83 23.42 -8.41
CA GLY A 20 -11.18 23.27 -7.85
C GLY A 20 -11.34 21.96 -7.07
N LYS A 21 -10.81 20.84 -7.58
CA LYS A 21 -10.79 19.56 -6.83
C LYS A 21 -10.02 19.66 -5.52
N VAL A 22 -8.88 20.35 -5.51
CA VAL A 22 -8.10 20.58 -4.30
C VAL A 22 -8.83 21.43 -3.30
N HIS A 23 -9.54 22.47 -3.78
CA HIS A 23 -10.33 23.36 -2.94
C HIS A 23 -11.53 22.63 -2.31
N ASP A 24 -12.30 21.90 -3.12
CA ASP A 24 -13.46 21.11 -2.65
C ASP A 24 -13.02 20.05 -1.63
N PHE A 25 -11.87 19.40 -1.86
CA PHE A 25 -11.28 18.44 -0.91
C PHE A 25 -10.89 19.12 0.42
N LYS A 26 -10.29 20.31 0.35
CA LYS A 26 -9.91 21.07 1.54
C LYS A 26 -11.11 21.47 2.37
N GLU A 27 -12.20 21.94 1.73
CA GLU A 27 -13.46 22.26 2.42
C GLU A 27 -14.06 21.03 3.12
N GLU A 28 -14.09 19.90 2.43
CA GLU A 28 -14.59 18.64 3.00
C GLU A 28 -13.73 18.19 4.20
N MET A 29 -12.41 18.27 4.09
CA MET A 29 -11.52 17.92 5.19
C MET A 29 -11.72 18.83 6.40
N ALA A 30 -11.98 20.12 6.21
CA ALA A 30 -12.30 21.05 7.28
C ALA A 30 -13.62 20.69 8.00
N LEU A 31 -14.64 20.25 7.25
CA LEU A 31 -15.90 19.77 7.83
C LEU A 31 -15.69 18.49 8.66
N HIS A 32 -14.85 17.57 8.16
CA HIS A 32 -14.50 16.36 8.90
C HIS A 32 -13.70 16.65 10.18
N GLU A 33 -12.82 17.63 10.15
CA GLU A 33 -12.10 18.09 11.35
C GLU A 33 -13.06 18.60 12.41
N GLN A 34 -14.05 19.39 12.05
CA GLN A 34 -15.08 19.91 12.96
C GLN A 34 -15.98 18.80 13.54
N SER A 35 -16.28 17.78 12.76
CA SER A 35 -17.16 16.67 13.16
C SER A 35 -16.49 15.58 13.97
N GLU A 36 -15.21 15.71 14.31
CA GLU A 36 -14.39 14.68 14.97
C GLU A 36 -14.26 13.35 14.20
N LEU A 37 -14.73 13.28 12.96
CA LEU A 37 -14.68 12.10 12.10
C LEU A 37 -13.42 12.03 11.25
N ASN A 38 -12.54 13.02 11.33
CA ASN A 38 -11.30 13.03 10.58
C ASN A 38 -10.34 11.96 11.07
N VAL A 39 -10.10 10.94 10.24
CA VAL A 39 -9.15 9.85 10.52
C VAL A 39 -7.72 10.19 10.12
N TYR A 40 -7.49 11.26 9.34
CA TYR A 40 -6.17 11.65 8.86
C TYR A 40 -5.48 12.61 9.80
N ARG A 41 -4.25 12.26 10.21
CA ARG A 41 -3.37 13.10 11.05
C ARG A 41 -4.01 13.63 12.33
N LYS A 42 -5.08 12.99 12.79
CA LYS A 42 -5.86 13.46 13.95
C LYS A 42 -5.03 13.52 15.22
N HIS A 43 -4.23 12.49 15.44
CA HIS A 43 -3.46 12.32 16.67
C HIS A 43 -2.01 11.97 16.33
N PRO A 44 -1.12 12.96 16.10
CA PRO A 44 0.29 12.67 15.87
C PRO A 44 0.88 11.94 17.07
N GLN A 45 1.62 10.88 16.76
CA GLN A 45 2.31 10.06 17.74
C GLN A 45 3.55 10.81 18.27
N LEU A 46 3.72 10.81 19.58
CA LEU A 46 4.81 11.50 20.28
C LEU A 46 5.89 10.55 20.81
N THR A 47 5.63 9.25 20.79
CA THR A 47 6.56 8.21 21.22
C THR A 47 6.75 7.18 20.11
N ALA A 48 7.72 6.30 20.27
CA ALA A 48 7.91 5.16 19.36
C ALA A 48 6.65 4.30 19.27
N CYS A 49 6.49 3.60 18.15
CA CYS A 49 5.35 2.73 17.90
C CYS A 49 5.47 1.44 18.72
N ASP A 50 4.82 1.42 19.86
CA ASP A 50 4.69 0.26 20.75
C ASP A 50 3.21 0.03 21.06
N ARG A 51 2.88 -1.03 21.78
CA ARG A 51 1.52 -1.34 22.27
C ARG A 51 0.84 -0.19 22.99
N ARG A 52 1.62 0.65 23.68
CA ARG A 52 1.18 1.89 24.33
C ARG A 52 1.97 3.05 23.73
N VAL A 53 1.23 4.06 23.29
CA VAL A 53 1.81 5.26 22.70
C VAL A 53 1.25 6.52 23.36
N THR A 54 2.04 7.56 23.36
CA THR A 54 1.55 8.89 23.66
C THR A 54 1.20 9.58 22.35
N VAL A 55 -0.02 10.06 22.23
CA VAL A 55 -0.49 10.82 21.07
C VAL A 55 -0.90 12.22 21.49
N TYR A 56 -0.80 13.17 20.57
CA TYR A 56 -1.29 14.52 20.76
C TYR A 56 -2.71 14.63 20.20
N ASN A 57 -3.71 14.76 21.08
CA ASN A 57 -5.08 15.00 20.66
C ASN A 57 -5.25 16.47 20.26
N ARG A 58 -5.46 16.72 18.97
CA ARG A 58 -5.57 18.09 18.44
C ARG A 58 -6.85 18.80 18.85
N HIS A 59 -7.91 18.07 19.19
CA HIS A 59 -9.16 18.67 19.65
C HIS A 59 -9.06 19.18 21.08
N THR A 60 -8.52 18.34 21.97
CA THR A 60 -8.35 18.71 23.39
C THR A 60 -7.05 19.44 23.66
N GLN A 61 -6.14 19.50 22.67
CA GLN A 61 -4.78 20.04 22.79
C GLN A 61 -3.96 19.40 23.92
N GLN A 62 -4.21 18.13 24.20
CA GLN A 62 -3.57 17.39 25.28
C GLN A 62 -2.82 16.16 24.79
N LYS A 63 -1.82 15.76 25.57
CA LYS A 63 -1.16 14.46 25.38
C LYS A 63 -2.01 13.38 26.03
N VAL A 64 -2.28 12.32 25.30
CA VAL A 64 -3.13 11.21 25.74
C VAL A 64 -2.38 9.91 25.58
N GLN A 65 -2.45 9.03 26.57
CA GLN A 65 -2.00 7.64 26.47
C GLN A 65 -3.04 6.83 25.71
N ALA A 66 -2.60 6.11 24.69
CA ALA A 66 -3.47 5.28 23.85
C ALA A 66 -2.89 3.87 23.67
N ILE A 67 -3.76 2.91 23.38
CA ILE A 67 -3.37 1.56 22.95
C ILE A 67 -3.33 1.57 21.42
N MET A 68 -2.22 1.12 20.86
CA MET A 68 -1.98 1.14 19.41
C MET A 68 -2.56 -0.11 18.74
N PHE A 69 -3.71 0.05 18.08
CA PHE A 69 -4.31 -0.99 17.23
C PHE A 69 -4.12 -0.73 15.73
N GLY A 70 -3.71 0.48 15.34
CA GLY A 70 -3.61 0.90 13.94
C GLY A 70 -2.22 0.75 13.33
N SER A 71 -1.30 0.03 13.98
CA SER A 71 0.08 -0.13 13.52
C SER A 71 0.24 -1.39 12.67
N ASN A 72 1.08 -1.31 11.64
CA ASN A 72 1.57 -2.47 10.87
C ASN A 72 2.85 -3.08 11.49
N SER A 73 3.30 -2.61 12.65
CA SER A 73 4.45 -3.16 13.38
C SER A 73 4.05 -4.41 14.17
N TYR A 74 3.61 -5.47 13.46
CA TYR A 74 3.01 -6.67 14.07
C TYR A 74 3.92 -7.38 15.07
N LEU A 75 5.23 -7.40 14.82
CA LEU A 75 6.21 -8.01 15.70
C LEU A 75 6.84 -7.01 16.70
N GLY A 76 6.52 -5.71 16.60
CA GLY A 76 7.15 -4.67 17.39
C GLY A 76 8.65 -4.49 17.10
N ALA A 77 9.16 -5.04 16.01
CA ALA A 77 10.60 -5.05 15.70
C ALA A 77 11.20 -3.66 15.51
N THR A 78 10.38 -2.66 15.23
CA THR A 78 10.83 -1.26 15.08
C THR A 78 11.43 -0.64 16.34
N ILE A 79 11.23 -1.27 17.51
CA ILE A 79 11.72 -0.79 18.81
C ILE A 79 12.67 -1.81 19.48
N PHE A 80 13.09 -2.86 18.79
CA PHE A 80 14.06 -3.80 19.34
C PHE A 80 15.43 -3.12 19.54
N PRO A 81 15.98 -3.14 20.75
CA PRO A 81 17.26 -2.48 21.05
C PRO A 81 18.38 -2.90 20.10
N GLU A 82 18.45 -4.19 19.79
CA GLU A 82 19.48 -4.77 18.90
C GLU A 82 19.33 -4.24 17.46
N ALA A 83 18.10 -4.13 16.97
CA ALA A 83 17.82 -3.58 15.64
C ALA A 83 18.18 -2.08 15.57
N ILE A 84 17.83 -1.32 16.61
CA ILE A 84 18.17 0.10 16.72
C ILE A 84 19.69 0.28 16.78
N GLN A 85 20.39 -0.50 17.60
CA GLN A 85 21.85 -0.42 17.73
C GLN A 85 22.53 -0.72 16.40
N LYS A 86 22.09 -1.78 15.70
CA LYS A 86 22.64 -2.14 14.39
C LYS A 86 22.38 -1.06 13.35
N ALA A 87 21.19 -0.47 13.35
CA ALA A 87 20.87 0.64 12.44
C ALA A 87 21.78 1.87 12.67
N ILE A 88 22.10 2.18 13.92
CA ILE A 88 23.04 3.26 14.29
C ILE A 88 24.45 2.96 13.76
N GLU A 89 24.95 1.73 13.93
CA GLU A 89 26.26 1.29 13.46
C GLU A 89 26.36 1.40 11.93
N VAL A 90 25.40 0.82 11.22
CA VAL A 90 25.35 0.85 9.74
C VAL A 90 25.23 2.29 9.23
N THR A 91 24.42 3.11 9.89
CA THR A 91 24.27 4.53 9.50
C THR A 91 25.57 5.31 9.65
N LYS A 92 26.38 5.02 10.67
CA LYS A 92 27.71 5.64 10.84
C LYS A 92 28.70 5.23 9.76
N GLU A 93 28.61 4.01 9.27
CA GLU A 93 29.52 3.45 8.26
C GLU A 93 29.12 3.82 6.83
N PHE A 94 27.83 3.67 6.50
CA PHE A 94 27.29 3.81 5.13
C PHE A 94 26.50 5.09 4.88
N GLY A 95 26.20 5.86 5.93
CA GLY A 95 25.29 7.01 5.83
C GLY A 95 23.82 6.58 5.89
N ILE A 96 22.91 7.50 5.55
CA ILE A 96 21.46 7.31 5.69
C ILE A 96 20.78 6.82 4.41
N GLY A 97 21.54 6.53 3.36
CA GLY A 97 20.98 6.08 2.09
C GLY A 97 22.03 5.52 1.14
N SER A 98 21.58 4.79 0.13
CA SER A 98 22.45 4.09 -0.83
C SER A 98 23.13 5.01 -1.85
N GLY A 99 22.68 6.24 -1.99
CA GLY A 99 23.22 7.20 -2.98
C GLY A 99 22.95 6.85 -4.44
N GLY A 100 22.31 5.73 -4.74
CA GLY A 100 22.04 5.27 -6.10
C GLY A 100 20.93 4.24 -6.18
N VAL A 101 20.58 3.86 -7.41
CA VAL A 101 19.63 2.77 -7.66
C VAL A 101 20.34 1.41 -7.58
N PRO A 102 19.68 0.34 -7.14
CA PRO A 102 20.30 -0.99 -6.99
C PRO A 102 20.97 -1.51 -8.27
N LEU A 103 20.38 -1.22 -9.44
CA LEU A 103 20.91 -1.64 -10.75
C LEU A 103 22.32 -1.07 -11.07
N LEU A 104 22.71 0.03 -10.46
CA LEU A 104 23.98 0.70 -10.73
C LEU A 104 24.93 0.62 -9.53
N THR A 105 24.73 1.47 -8.53
CA THR A 105 25.65 1.65 -7.40
C THR A 105 24.96 1.59 -6.04
N GLY A 106 23.65 1.33 -6.02
CA GLY A 106 22.82 1.45 -4.81
C GLY A 106 22.70 0.17 -3.99
N THR A 107 23.27 -0.97 -4.44
CA THR A 107 23.24 -2.22 -3.70
C THR A 107 24.35 -2.25 -2.64
N SER A 108 23.98 -2.44 -1.38
CA SER A 108 24.92 -2.64 -0.29
C SER A 108 25.03 -4.12 0.11
N ILE A 109 26.09 -4.48 0.79
CA ILE A 109 26.26 -5.85 1.33
C ILE A 109 25.11 -6.23 2.26
N TYR A 110 24.58 -5.29 3.05
CA TYR A 110 23.45 -5.54 3.94
C TYR A 110 22.15 -5.82 3.17
N GLN A 111 21.97 -5.23 2.00
CA GLN A 111 20.84 -5.54 1.14
C GLN A 111 20.93 -6.98 0.61
N GLU A 112 22.10 -7.40 0.11
CA GLU A 112 22.31 -8.78 -0.35
C GLU A 112 22.14 -9.82 0.78
N GLU A 113 22.66 -9.52 1.98
CA GLU A 113 22.47 -10.39 3.16
C GLU A 113 20.99 -10.50 3.54
N LEU A 114 20.24 -9.38 3.48
CA LEU A 114 18.80 -9.36 3.75
C LEU A 114 18.01 -10.17 2.72
N GLU A 115 18.33 -10.05 1.44
CA GLU A 115 17.71 -10.83 0.34
C GLU A 115 17.91 -12.32 0.58
N LYS A 116 19.13 -12.76 0.86
CA LYS A 116 19.44 -14.17 1.20
C LYS A 116 18.70 -14.66 2.44
N LEU A 117 18.63 -13.82 3.48
CA LEU A 117 17.92 -14.18 4.71
C LEU A 117 16.42 -14.33 4.50
N ILE A 118 15.80 -13.42 3.75
CA ILE A 118 14.37 -13.48 3.43
C ILE A 118 14.08 -14.70 2.54
N ALA A 119 14.89 -14.96 1.53
CA ALA A 119 14.77 -16.16 0.69
C ALA A 119 14.78 -17.43 1.55
N LYS A 120 15.73 -17.55 2.46
CA LYS A 120 15.84 -18.69 3.38
C LYS A 120 14.60 -18.83 4.29
N ILE A 121 14.12 -17.74 4.88
CA ILE A 121 12.95 -17.75 5.78
C ILE A 121 11.68 -18.13 5.01
N SER A 122 11.55 -17.65 3.78
CA SER A 122 10.39 -17.91 2.90
C SER A 122 10.45 -19.25 2.18
N GLY A 123 11.57 -19.98 2.25
CA GLY A 123 11.78 -21.23 1.52
C GLY A 123 11.85 -21.04 0.01
N MET A 124 12.32 -19.87 -0.44
CA MET A 124 12.48 -19.52 -1.86
C MET A 124 13.95 -19.53 -2.25
N ASP A 125 14.20 -19.67 -3.56
CA ASP A 125 15.58 -19.71 -4.09
C ASP A 125 16.25 -18.34 -4.00
N ASP A 126 15.49 -17.26 -4.18
CA ASP A 126 16.02 -15.89 -4.18
C ASP A 126 14.92 -14.87 -3.81
N THR A 127 15.32 -13.62 -3.57
CA THR A 127 14.44 -12.51 -3.17
C THR A 127 14.90 -11.22 -3.83
N ILE A 128 13.94 -10.38 -4.22
CA ILE A 128 14.17 -9.00 -4.68
C ILE A 128 13.50 -8.05 -3.68
N LEU A 129 14.24 -7.04 -3.24
CA LEU A 129 13.74 -6.01 -2.34
C LEU A 129 13.19 -4.80 -3.10
N PHE A 130 12.09 -4.26 -2.60
CA PHE A 130 11.48 -3.02 -3.05
C PHE A 130 11.34 -2.05 -1.88
N SER A 131 11.30 -0.75 -2.17
CA SER A 131 11.16 0.29 -1.14
C SER A 131 9.81 0.28 -0.40
N SER A 132 8.80 -0.37 -0.97
CA SER A 132 7.49 -0.56 -0.34
C SER A 132 6.74 -1.72 -0.97
N GLY A 133 5.73 -2.28 -0.25
CA GLY A 133 4.84 -3.28 -0.83
C GLY A 133 4.04 -2.77 -2.03
N TYR A 134 3.74 -1.46 -2.07
CA TYR A 134 3.11 -0.83 -3.23
C TYR A 134 3.99 -0.95 -4.47
N THR A 135 5.25 -0.54 -4.38
CA THR A 135 6.22 -0.63 -5.49
C THR A 135 6.54 -2.08 -5.86
N ALA A 136 6.53 -3.00 -4.88
CA ALA A 136 6.69 -4.43 -5.16
C ALA A 136 5.55 -4.95 -6.03
N ASN A 137 4.30 -4.68 -5.67
CA ASN A 137 3.14 -5.10 -6.47
C ASN A 137 3.17 -4.49 -7.88
N LEU A 138 3.47 -3.19 -8.00
CA LEU A 138 3.63 -2.55 -9.31
C LEU A 138 4.73 -3.23 -10.13
N GLY A 139 5.92 -3.37 -9.56
CA GLY A 139 7.09 -3.91 -10.23
C GLY A 139 6.90 -5.36 -10.69
N VAL A 140 6.36 -6.21 -9.80
CA VAL A 140 6.12 -7.63 -10.12
C VAL A 140 5.05 -7.77 -11.19
N ILE A 141 3.89 -7.12 -11.04
CA ILE A 141 2.79 -7.26 -12.00
C ILE A 141 3.19 -6.67 -13.37
N SER A 142 3.67 -5.43 -13.42
CA SER A 142 4.05 -4.81 -14.68
C SER A 142 5.30 -5.44 -15.33
N GLY A 143 6.17 -6.03 -14.52
CA GLY A 143 7.37 -6.72 -14.99
C GLY A 143 7.09 -8.09 -15.61
N LEU A 144 6.20 -8.88 -15.01
CA LEU A 144 5.91 -10.27 -15.42
C LEU A 144 4.71 -10.41 -16.35
N ILE A 145 3.70 -9.56 -16.16
CA ILE A 145 2.44 -9.65 -16.90
C ILE A 145 2.49 -8.77 -18.16
N ARG A 146 1.85 -9.21 -19.22
CA ARG A 146 1.83 -8.56 -20.53
C ARG A 146 0.39 -8.33 -21.02
N PRO A 147 0.16 -7.49 -22.04
CA PRO A 147 -1.19 -7.18 -22.54
C PRO A 147 -2.02 -8.40 -22.97
N ASN A 148 -1.35 -9.51 -23.34
CA ASN A 148 -2.03 -10.75 -23.72
C ASN A 148 -2.45 -11.61 -22.52
N ASN A 149 -2.05 -11.23 -21.32
CA ASN A 149 -2.43 -11.93 -20.11
C ASN A 149 -3.75 -11.40 -19.56
N LEU A 150 -4.32 -12.16 -18.65
CA LEU A 150 -5.52 -11.81 -17.92
C LEU A 150 -5.23 -11.87 -16.42
N ILE A 151 -5.71 -10.88 -15.70
CA ILE A 151 -5.65 -10.86 -14.23
C ILE A 151 -7.08 -10.83 -13.71
N ILE A 152 -7.36 -11.73 -12.77
CA ILE A 152 -8.66 -11.74 -12.05
C ILE A 152 -8.43 -11.16 -10.66
N HIS A 153 -9.17 -10.11 -10.34
CA HIS A 153 -9.08 -9.39 -9.09
C HIS A 153 -10.28 -9.61 -8.21
N ASP A 154 -10.04 -9.76 -6.93
CA ASP A 154 -11.07 -9.50 -5.94
C ASP A 154 -11.50 -8.03 -5.97
N LYS A 155 -12.78 -7.76 -5.77
CA LYS A 155 -13.33 -6.38 -5.83
C LYS A 155 -12.71 -5.45 -4.78
N LEU A 156 -12.21 -6.00 -3.67
CA LEU A 156 -11.57 -5.26 -2.57
C LEU A 156 -10.03 -5.39 -2.57
N ASP A 157 -9.44 -5.85 -3.66
CA ASP A 157 -7.98 -5.88 -3.80
C ASP A 157 -7.37 -4.50 -3.54
N HIS A 158 -6.16 -4.53 -2.98
CA HIS A 158 -5.41 -3.31 -2.71
C HIS A 158 -5.12 -2.52 -4.00
N ALA A 159 -5.19 -1.20 -3.94
CA ALA A 159 -5.02 -0.31 -5.09
C ALA A 159 -3.74 -0.59 -5.90
N SER A 160 -2.63 -0.95 -5.24
CA SER A 160 -1.37 -1.26 -5.92
C SER A 160 -1.46 -2.45 -6.88
N LEU A 161 -2.32 -3.44 -6.62
CA LEU A 161 -2.55 -4.57 -7.53
C LEU A 161 -3.30 -4.10 -8.79
N LEU A 162 -4.31 -3.25 -8.61
CA LEU A 162 -5.06 -2.67 -9.72
C LEU A 162 -4.16 -1.76 -10.57
N ASP A 163 -3.36 -0.92 -9.93
CA ASP A 163 -2.44 -0.01 -10.63
C ASP A 163 -1.37 -0.79 -11.40
N GLY A 164 -0.81 -1.84 -10.80
CA GLY A 164 0.11 -2.75 -11.49
C GLY A 164 -0.52 -3.42 -12.72
N THR A 165 -1.80 -3.81 -12.62
CA THR A 165 -2.54 -4.38 -13.76
C THR A 165 -2.74 -3.36 -14.88
N VAL A 166 -3.13 -2.14 -14.53
CA VAL A 166 -3.25 -1.06 -15.52
C VAL A 166 -1.91 -0.80 -16.21
N MET A 167 -0.82 -0.74 -15.46
CA MET A 167 0.53 -0.55 -16.01
C MET A 167 0.98 -1.68 -16.92
N SER A 168 0.62 -2.93 -16.63
CA SER A 168 0.95 -4.09 -17.46
C SER A 168 0.22 -4.11 -18.80
N GLY A 169 -0.89 -3.36 -18.91
CA GLY A 169 -1.80 -3.40 -20.06
C GLY A 169 -2.62 -4.68 -20.18
N ALA A 170 -2.57 -5.56 -19.18
CA ALA A 170 -3.31 -6.82 -19.17
C ALA A 170 -4.82 -6.59 -19.05
N LYS A 171 -5.59 -7.55 -19.55
CA LYS A 171 -7.04 -7.56 -19.35
C LYS A 171 -7.36 -7.79 -17.87
N MET A 172 -8.29 -7.01 -17.33
CA MET A 172 -8.74 -7.11 -15.95
C MET A 172 -10.17 -7.64 -15.88
N ILE A 173 -10.40 -8.63 -15.02
CA ILE A 173 -11.74 -9.06 -14.61
C ILE A 173 -11.81 -8.93 -13.09
N ARG A 174 -12.95 -8.47 -12.56
CA ARG A 174 -13.17 -8.31 -11.11
C ARG A 174 -14.34 -9.15 -10.68
N TYR A 175 -14.15 -9.98 -9.65
CA TYR A 175 -15.20 -10.76 -9.00
C TYR A 175 -15.59 -10.15 -7.65
N LYS A 176 -16.78 -10.50 -7.15
CA LYS A 176 -17.27 -10.03 -5.86
C LYS A 176 -16.43 -10.57 -4.72
N HIS A 177 -16.16 -9.71 -3.74
CA HIS A 177 -15.32 -10.04 -2.58
C HIS A 177 -15.76 -11.33 -1.88
N GLY A 178 -14.82 -12.30 -1.80
CA GLY A 178 -15.03 -13.56 -1.13
C GLY A 178 -16.06 -14.49 -1.79
N ASP A 179 -16.57 -14.18 -2.99
CA ASP A 179 -17.59 -14.96 -3.71
C ASP A 179 -16.92 -15.93 -4.68
N ILE A 180 -16.77 -17.20 -4.25
CA ILE A 180 -16.15 -18.24 -5.07
C ILE A 180 -17.00 -18.58 -6.31
N ASN A 181 -18.32 -18.50 -6.22
CA ASN A 181 -19.18 -18.77 -7.38
C ASN A 181 -19.00 -17.69 -8.46
N ASP A 182 -18.88 -16.42 -8.07
CA ASP A 182 -18.61 -15.31 -8.99
C ASP A 182 -17.20 -15.43 -9.60
N LEU A 183 -16.22 -15.92 -8.84
CA LEU A 183 -14.89 -16.26 -9.35
C LEU A 183 -14.94 -17.38 -10.39
N GLU A 184 -15.65 -18.48 -10.11
CA GLU A 184 -15.84 -19.59 -11.07
C GLU A 184 -16.52 -19.12 -12.34
N LEU A 185 -17.56 -18.32 -12.26
CA LEU A 185 -18.22 -17.71 -13.43
C LEU A 185 -17.24 -16.87 -14.25
N SER A 186 -16.39 -16.10 -13.58
CA SER A 186 -15.35 -15.30 -14.24
C SER A 186 -14.36 -16.20 -15.01
N LEU A 187 -13.98 -17.34 -14.47
CA LEU A 187 -13.10 -18.33 -15.11
C LEU A 187 -13.78 -19.01 -16.29
N ILE A 188 -15.06 -19.38 -16.20
CA ILE A 188 -15.81 -20.00 -17.29
C ILE A 188 -15.89 -19.07 -18.51
N HIS A 189 -16.16 -17.78 -18.29
CA HIS A 189 -16.20 -16.79 -19.37
C HIS A 189 -14.87 -16.59 -20.11
N ILE A 190 -13.76 -16.99 -19.51
CA ILE A 190 -12.43 -16.96 -20.13
C ILE A 190 -12.21 -18.19 -21.01
N SER A 191 -12.66 -19.36 -20.54
CA SER A 191 -12.41 -20.66 -21.20
C SER A 191 -13.37 -20.96 -22.34
N GLU A 192 -14.54 -20.30 -22.41
CA GLU A 192 -15.43 -20.41 -23.55
C GLU A 192 -15.03 -19.39 -24.63
N PRO A 193 -14.43 -19.82 -25.76
CA PRO A 193 -14.33 -18.95 -26.92
C PRO A 193 -15.77 -18.61 -27.32
N THR A 194 -16.09 -17.32 -27.38
CA THR A 194 -17.36 -16.83 -27.95
C THR A 194 -17.60 -17.59 -29.25
N ARG A 195 -18.47 -18.58 -29.25
CA ARG A 195 -19.06 -19.13 -30.45
C ARG A 195 -19.80 -17.98 -31.10
N ARG A 196 -19.12 -17.28 -32.01
CA ARG A 196 -19.82 -16.47 -33.01
C ARG A 196 -20.66 -17.46 -33.78
N THR A 197 -21.95 -17.46 -33.54
CA THR A 197 -22.91 -18.05 -34.50
C THR A 197 -22.67 -17.34 -35.81
N PRO A 198 -22.31 -18.09 -36.90
CA PRO A 198 -22.30 -17.48 -38.21
C PRO A 198 -23.76 -17.07 -38.53
N ILE A 199 -23.94 -15.83 -38.92
CA ILE A 199 -25.17 -15.33 -39.58
C ILE A 199 -25.22 -15.92 -40.97
#